data_4d705b79daf6be0dc095a159f14eb464
#
_entry.id   4d705b79daf6be0dc095a159f14eb464
#
_cell.length_a   1.000
_cell.length_b   1.000
_cell.length_c   1.000
_cell.angle_alpha   90.00
_cell.angle_beta   90.00
_cell.angle_gamma   90.00
#
_symmetry.space_group_name_H-M   'P 1'
#
loop_
_entity.id
_entity.type
_entity.pdbx_description
1 polymer ?
#
loop_
_entity_poly.entity_id
_entity_poly.type
_entity_poly.pdbx_seq_one_letter_code
_entity_poly.pdbx_strand_id
1 'polypeptide(L)'
;YIETFFNAKSEISLRKLSLITGRYATLKTGKDGDFSYCTNFFSLVQLGLFARKIKKNMPIPFLTSEYKKYYNIDYTVLSGVNSNIYVITFKAKRNVKNVIIEGKLFIDGQDYRILKYEGHLRNSTLSYGKRKIPLTLSINTVYTNRRGFTEIESEELSGNYRHLGKDIVIKALIYNVGEKKIERKKRIKYNYNLKEIISSMNYDSNFWRQHNEVRKTPLENKVIELFESKNVFTNMR
;
A
#
# COMPACT_ATOMS: atom_id res chain seq x y z
N TYR A 1 -2.53 6.28 -13.79
CA TYR A 1 -1.28 6.50 -13.04
C TYR A 1 -1.47 7.61 -12.01
N ILE A 2 -1.07 7.35 -10.79
CA ILE A 2 -1.03 8.35 -9.71
C ILE A 2 0.36 8.26 -9.08
N GLU A 3 1.00 9.41 -8.90
CA GLU A 3 2.23 9.53 -8.12
C GLU A 3 2.08 10.63 -7.10
N THR A 4 2.52 10.39 -5.87
CA THR A 4 2.37 11.35 -4.78
C THR A 4 3.62 11.40 -3.93
N PHE A 5 3.94 12.59 -3.47
CA PHE A 5 4.96 12.84 -2.48
C PHE A 5 4.30 13.31 -1.18
N PHE A 6 4.62 12.69 -0.07
CA PHE A 6 3.99 13.03 1.20
C PHE A 6 4.95 12.88 2.38
N ASN A 7 4.75 13.69 3.41
CA ASN A 7 5.34 13.44 4.71
C ASN A 7 4.48 12.45 5.49
N ALA A 8 5.11 11.47 6.07
CA ALA A 8 4.45 10.49 6.93
C ALA A 8 5.18 10.37 8.26
N LYS A 9 4.44 10.02 9.31
CA LYS A 9 5.03 9.37 10.47
C LYS A 9 5.05 7.87 10.14
N SER A 10 6.23 7.33 9.87
CA SER A 10 6.44 5.92 9.59
C SER A 10 6.91 5.22 10.86
N GLU A 11 6.20 4.19 11.20
CA GLU A 11 6.56 3.17 12.20
C GLU A 11 6.32 1.83 11.51
N ILE A 12 5.88 0.82 12.23
CA ILE A 12 5.40 -0.44 11.65
C ILE A 12 4.25 -0.21 10.64
N SER A 13 3.56 0.92 10.73
CA SER A 13 2.52 1.35 9.77
C SER A 13 2.59 2.84 9.49
N LEU A 14 2.20 3.25 8.28
CA LEU A 14 2.14 4.66 7.92
C LEU A 14 1.04 5.40 8.70
N ARG A 15 1.41 6.52 9.32
CA ARG A 15 0.49 7.36 10.09
C ARG A 15 0.67 8.82 9.71
N LYS A 16 -0.40 9.62 9.94
CA LYS A 16 -0.35 11.08 9.79
C LYS A 16 0.22 11.55 8.46
N LEU A 17 -0.31 11.01 7.36
CA LEU A 17 0.08 11.42 6.02
C LEU A 17 -0.23 12.90 5.77
N SER A 18 0.70 13.62 5.19
CA SER A 18 0.54 15.00 4.73
C SER A 18 1.04 15.12 3.30
N LEU A 19 0.12 15.34 2.37
CA LEU A 19 0.45 15.45 0.96
C LEU A 19 1.29 16.72 0.71
N ILE A 20 2.37 16.55 -0.01
CA ILE A 20 3.25 17.63 -0.46
C ILE A 20 2.84 18.02 -1.87
N THR A 21 2.88 17.05 -2.78
CA THR A 21 2.48 17.20 -4.18
C THR A 21 2.04 15.87 -4.76
N GLY A 22 1.41 15.91 -5.93
CA GLY A 22 1.01 14.73 -6.65
C GLY A 22 0.81 15.02 -8.13
N ARG A 23 0.84 13.96 -8.94
CA ARG A 23 0.46 13.99 -10.35
C ARG A 23 -0.44 12.81 -10.69
N TYR A 24 -1.38 13.06 -11.55
CA TYR A 24 -2.37 12.06 -11.97
C TYR A 24 -2.54 12.11 -13.49
N ALA A 25 -2.48 10.95 -14.12
CA ALA A 25 -2.77 10.80 -15.53
C ALA A 25 -3.66 9.59 -15.79
N THR A 26 -4.56 9.73 -16.76
CA THR A 26 -5.36 8.62 -17.27
C THR A 26 -5.43 8.71 -18.78
N LEU A 27 -5.26 7.58 -19.45
CA LEU A 27 -5.62 7.44 -20.84
C LEU A 27 -7.12 7.09 -20.89
N LYS A 28 -7.92 7.92 -21.55
CA LYS A 28 -9.33 7.62 -21.77
C LYS A 28 -9.43 6.42 -22.73
N THR A 29 -9.65 5.24 -22.18
CA THR A 29 -9.84 4.00 -22.95
C THR A 29 -11.31 3.63 -23.08
N GLY A 30 -12.23 4.61 -23.06
CA GLY A 30 -13.67 4.41 -23.14
C GLY A 30 -14.44 5.05 -21.98
N LYS A 31 -15.74 4.77 -21.90
CA LYS A 31 -16.68 5.29 -20.90
C LYS A 31 -16.51 4.69 -19.49
N ASP A 32 -15.40 4.01 -19.23
CA ASP A 32 -15.18 3.28 -17.99
C ASP A 32 -14.77 4.25 -16.88
N GLY A 33 -15.56 4.21 -15.83
CA GLY A 33 -15.50 5.14 -14.72
C GLY A 33 -14.17 5.17 -13.95
N ASP A 34 -14.03 6.20 -13.19
CA ASP A 34 -12.88 6.54 -12.36
C ASP A 34 -12.46 5.47 -11.36
N PHE A 35 -11.24 5.01 -11.47
CA PHE A 35 -10.59 4.13 -10.51
C PHE A 35 -9.99 4.90 -9.32
N SER A 36 -10.79 5.64 -8.58
CA SER A 36 -10.33 6.35 -7.38
C SER A 36 -10.12 5.44 -6.15
N TYR A 37 -10.33 4.13 -6.32
CA TYR A 37 -10.33 3.17 -5.22
C TYR A 37 -8.94 2.80 -4.68
N CYS A 38 -7.86 2.99 -5.45
CA CYS A 38 -6.54 2.47 -5.10
C CYS A 38 -5.96 3.04 -3.80
N THR A 39 -6.23 4.30 -3.48
CA THR A 39 -5.62 4.97 -2.33
C THR A 39 -6.21 4.56 -0.99
N ASN A 40 -7.46 4.11 -0.98
CA ASN A 40 -8.11 3.64 0.26
C ASN A 40 -7.62 2.25 0.69
N PHE A 41 -7.12 1.43 -0.23
CA PHE A 41 -6.66 0.08 0.06
C PHE A 41 -5.42 0.03 0.95
N PHE A 42 -4.43 0.88 0.70
CA PHE A 42 -3.22 0.96 1.54
C PHE A 42 -3.55 1.14 3.00
N SER A 43 -4.39 2.13 3.29
CA SER A 43 -4.80 2.46 4.65
C SER A 43 -5.54 1.31 5.32
N LEU A 44 -6.40 0.62 4.57
CA LEU A 44 -7.20 -0.49 5.09
C LEU A 44 -6.35 -1.68 5.46
N VAL A 45 -5.38 -2.01 4.64
CA VAL A 45 -4.54 -3.19 4.85
C VAL A 45 -3.56 -2.99 5.98
N GLN A 46 -2.87 -1.85 6.02
CA GLN A 46 -1.93 -1.55 7.11
C GLN A 46 -2.64 -1.45 8.46
N LEU A 47 -3.79 -0.79 8.51
CA LEU A 47 -4.60 -0.74 9.73
C LEU A 47 -5.12 -2.11 10.13
N GLY A 48 -5.42 -2.99 9.15
CA GLY A 48 -5.87 -4.36 9.39
C GLY A 48 -4.80 -5.24 10.01
N LEU A 49 -3.54 -5.16 9.53
CA LEU A 49 -2.45 -6.02 10.02
C LEU A 49 -2.10 -5.75 11.48
N PHE A 50 -2.01 -4.48 11.86
CA PHE A 50 -1.53 -4.04 13.17
C PHE A 50 -2.63 -3.49 14.09
N ALA A 51 -3.91 -3.63 13.71
CA ALA A 51 -5.01 -3.21 14.57
C ALA A 51 -5.13 -4.14 15.79
N ARG A 52 -5.22 -3.55 16.98
CA ARG A 52 -5.39 -4.31 18.23
C ARG A 52 -6.81 -4.83 18.44
N LYS A 53 -7.78 -4.28 17.73
CA LYS A 53 -9.21 -4.63 17.87
C LYS A 53 -9.83 -4.92 16.52
N ILE A 54 -10.68 -5.93 16.47
CA ILE A 54 -11.49 -6.26 15.30
C ILE A 54 -12.54 -5.15 15.12
N LYS A 55 -12.57 -4.57 13.93
CA LYS A 55 -13.56 -3.56 13.55
C LYS A 55 -14.49 -4.10 12.47
N LYS A 56 -15.77 -3.72 12.52
CA LYS A 56 -16.74 -4.06 11.47
C LYS A 56 -16.26 -3.56 10.11
N ASN A 57 -16.36 -4.39 9.09
CA ASN A 57 -15.94 -4.12 7.70
C ASN A 57 -14.42 -3.92 7.49
N MET A 58 -13.59 -4.28 8.45
CA MET A 58 -12.14 -4.29 8.32
C MET A 58 -11.62 -5.72 8.26
N PRO A 59 -10.47 -5.96 7.61
CA PRO A 59 -9.82 -7.25 7.69
C PRO A 59 -9.54 -7.64 9.14
N ILE A 60 -9.71 -8.92 9.47
CA ILE A 60 -9.35 -9.42 10.80
C ILE A 60 -7.83 -9.31 10.94
N PRO A 61 -7.33 -8.59 11.96
CA PRO A 61 -5.91 -8.39 12.13
C PRO A 61 -5.25 -9.64 12.75
N PHE A 62 -4.02 -9.92 12.32
CA PHE A 62 -3.22 -11.01 12.88
C PHE A 62 -2.87 -10.75 14.36
N LEU A 63 -2.46 -9.54 14.72
CA LEU A 63 -2.04 -9.16 16.08
C LEU A 63 -3.22 -8.80 16.98
N THR A 64 -4.27 -9.61 16.99
CA THR A 64 -5.38 -9.46 17.93
C THR A 64 -5.28 -10.47 19.06
N SER A 65 -5.80 -10.16 20.25
CA SER A 65 -5.90 -11.10 21.37
C SER A 65 -6.70 -12.36 21.05
N GLU A 66 -7.59 -12.26 20.06
CA GLU A 66 -8.47 -13.37 19.63
C GLU A 66 -7.92 -14.16 18.43
N TYR A 67 -6.64 -13.97 18.07
CA TYR A 67 -6.06 -14.60 16.86
C TYR A 67 -6.31 -16.11 16.76
N LYS A 68 -6.27 -16.82 17.90
CA LYS A 68 -6.53 -18.28 17.95
C LYS A 68 -7.89 -18.70 17.42
N LYS A 69 -8.90 -17.81 17.42
CA LYS A 69 -10.21 -18.08 16.83
C LYS A 69 -10.18 -18.09 15.31
N TYR A 70 -9.29 -17.31 14.72
CA TYR A 70 -9.30 -17.01 13.28
C TYR A 70 -8.14 -17.63 12.53
N TYR A 71 -6.99 -17.84 13.20
CA TYR A 71 -5.75 -18.25 12.56
C TYR A 71 -5.21 -19.59 13.06
N ASN A 72 -4.61 -20.34 12.14
CA ASN A 72 -3.58 -21.31 12.42
C ASN A 72 -2.24 -20.63 12.24
N ILE A 73 -1.36 -20.76 13.22
CA ILE A 73 -0.03 -20.16 13.23
C ILE A 73 0.99 -21.27 13.27
N ASP A 74 2.01 -21.12 12.43
CA ASP A 74 3.18 -21.98 12.38
C ASP A 74 4.43 -21.12 12.31
N TYR A 75 5.59 -21.65 12.63
CA TYR A 75 6.84 -20.95 12.51
C TYR A 75 7.96 -21.86 12.02
N THR A 76 8.89 -21.26 11.29
CA THR A 76 10.15 -21.89 10.87
C THR A 76 11.30 -20.97 11.17
N VAL A 77 12.49 -21.54 11.31
CA VAL A 77 13.73 -20.78 11.51
C VAL A 77 14.60 -20.95 10.28
N LEU A 78 14.97 -19.83 9.67
CA LEU A 78 15.96 -19.81 8.59
C LEU A 78 17.30 -19.42 9.20
N SER A 79 18.31 -20.28 9.01
CA SER A 79 19.67 -19.98 9.46
C SER A 79 20.31 -18.98 8.49
N GLY A 80 20.69 -17.81 9.02
CA GLY A 80 21.44 -16.79 8.31
C GLY A 80 22.92 -16.77 8.70
N VAL A 81 23.73 -16.06 7.97
CA VAL A 81 25.18 -15.94 8.24
C VAL A 81 25.44 -15.21 9.55
N ASN A 82 24.67 -14.18 9.87
CA ASN A 82 24.86 -13.31 11.05
C ASN A 82 23.79 -13.51 12.13
N SER A 83 22.59 -13.94 11.74
CA SER A 83 21.47 -14.18 12.65
C SER A 83 20.48 -15.18 12.08
N ASN A 84 19.71 -15.82 12.95
CA ASN A 84 18.55 -16.58 12.52
C ASN A 84 17.40 -15.64 12.15
N ILE A 85 16.56 -16.05 11.21
CA ILE A 85 15.32 -15.36 10.86
C ILE A 85 14.15 -16.26 11.24
N TYR A 86 13.30 -15.77 12.13
CA TYR A 86 12.03 -16.45 12.44
C TYR A 86 10.99 -16.06 11.39
N VAL A 87 10.40 -17.07 10.75
CA VAL A 87 9.31 -16.88 9.80
C VAL A 87 8.02 -17.39 10.42
N ILE A 88 7.16 -16.46 10.82
CA ILE A 88 5.84 -16.78 11.37
C ILE A 88 4.84 -16.80 10.23
N THR A 89 4.26 -17.97 9.96
CA THR A 89 3.20 -18.14 8.97
C THR A 89 1.84 -18.13 9.67
N PHE A 90 0.92 -17.31 9.20
CA PHE A 90 -0.43 -17.24 9.72
C PHE A 90 -1.45 -17.42 8.60
N LYS A 91 -2.28 -18.45 8.74
CA LYS A 91 -3.31 -18.86 7.78
C LYS A 91 -4.68 -18.82 8.44
N ALA A 92 -5.66 -18.26 7.73
CA ALA A 92 -7.03 -18.27 8.23
C ALA A 92 -7.59 -19.70 8.33
N LYS A 93 -8.34 -19.96 9.37
CA LYS A 93 -9.10 -21.19 9.51
C LYS A 93 -10.17 -21.28 8.41
N ARG A 94 -10.52 -22.51 8.02
CA ARG A 94 -11.46 -22.77 6.90
C ARG A 94 -12.84 -22.14 7.09
N ASN A 95 -13.31 -22.05 8.31
CA ASN A 95 -14.64 -21.53 8.67
C ASN A 95 -14.74 -20.00 8.70
N VAL A 96 -13.62 -19.27 8.53
CA VAL A 96 -13.62 -17.80 8.55
C VAL A 96 -14.16 -17.27 7.25
N LYS A 97 -15.31 -16.58 7.31
CA LYS A 97 -15.99 -15.94 6.16
C LYS A 97 -15.69 -14.45 6.03
N ASN A 98 -15.16 -13.84 7.06
CA ASN A 98 -14.79 -12.43 7.07
C ASN A 98 -13.57 -12.17 6.18
N VAL A 99 -13.40 -10.92 5.76
CA VAL A 99 -12.13 -10.49 5.15
C VAL A 99 -11.03 -10.67 6.19
N ILE A 100 -9.97 -11.36 5.80
CA ILE A 100 -8.88 -11.73 6.70
C ILE A 100 -7.55 -11.65 5.96
N ILE A 101 -6.49 -11.31 6.68
CA ILE A 101 -5.13 -11.23 6.14
C ILE A 101 -4.41 -12.54 6.45
N GLU A 102 -3.89 -13.20 5.43
CA GLU A 102 -3.01 -14.37 5.56
C GLU A 102 -1.60 -14.02 5.11
N GLY A 103 -0.57 -14.65 5.66
CA GLY A 103 0.77 -14.35 5.20
C GLY A 103 1.91 -14.84 6.09
N LYS A 104 3.05 -14.16 5.96
CA LYS A 104 4.28 -14.45 6.68
C LYS A 104 4.89 -13.17 7.25
N LEU A 105 5.37 -13.24 8.48
CA LEU A 105 6.24 -12.25 9.10
C LEU A 105 7.65 -12.81 9.21
N PHE A 106 8.63 -12.05 8.77
CA PHE A 106 10.05 -12.34 8.91
C PHE A 106 10.61 -11.46 10.02
N ILE A 107 11.16 -12.09 11.04
CA ILE A 107 11.61 -11.43 12.27
C ILE A 107 13.08 -11.76 12.48
N ASP A 108 13.88 -10.73 12.75
CA ASP A 108 15.28 -10.91 13.12
C ASP A 108 15.40 -11.67 14.45
N GLY A 109 16.28 -12.67 14.49
CA GLY A 109 16.46 -13.51 15.68
C GLY A 109 17.29 -12.85 16.79
N GLN A 110 18.01 -11.77 16.52
CA GLN A 110 18.83 -11.08 17.51
C GLN A 110 18.02 -10.07 18.31
N ASP A 111 17.26 -9.23 17.62
CA ASP A 111 16.57 -8.09 18.24
C ASP A 111 15.05 -8.10 18.03
N TYR A 112 14.53 -9.18 17.45
CA TYR A 112 13.11 -9.41 17.21
C TYR A 112 12.40 -8.33 16.39
N ARG A 113 13.14 -7.59 15.55
CA ARG A 113 12.55 -6.63 14.63
C ARG A 113 11.86 -7.33 13.47
N ILE A 114 10.78 -6.73 13.00
CA ILE A 114 10.15 -7.16 11.76
C ILE A 114 11.04 -6.70 10.60
N LEU A 115 11.49 -7.64 9.77
CA LEU A 115 12.30 -7.40 8.57
C LEU A 115 11.40 -7.27 7.34
N LYS A 116 10.40 -8.14 7.24
CA LYS A 116 9.52 -8.21 6.08
C LYS A 116 8.15 -8.74 6.48
N TYR A 117 7.14 -8.30 5.75
CA TYR A 117 5.81 -8.86 5.76
C TYR A 117 5.37 -9.21 4.34
N GLU A 118 4.91 -10.43 4.13
CA GLU A 118 4.27 -10.90 2.90
C GLU A 118 2.86 -11.36 3.23
N GLY A 119 1.86 -10.85 2.53
CA GLY A 119 0.50 -11.25 2.82
C GLY A 119 -0.46 -11.06 1.67
N HIS A 120 -1.65 -11.61 1.86
CA HIS A 120 -2.76 -11.41 0.96
C HIS A 120 -4.09 -11.35 1.73
N LEU A 121 -5.06 -10.69 1.13
CA LEU A 121 -6.43 -10.64 1.64
C LEU A 121 -7.23 -11.81 1.08
N ARG A 122 -7.77 -12.63 1.99
CA ARG A 122 -8.76 -13.66 1.68
C ARG A 122 -10.17 -13.11 1.88
N ASN A 123 -11.11 -13.55 1.06
CA ASN A 123 -12.53 -13.15 1.08
C ASN A 123 -12.75 -11.64 0.82
N SER A 124 -11.80 -10.96 0.20
CA SER A 124 -11.93 -9.54 -0.10
C SER A 124 -12.82 -9.29 -1.31
N THR A 125 -13.61 -8.24 -1.24
CA THR A 125 -14.51 -7.83 -2.32
C THR A 125 -14.51 -6.30 -2.46
N LEU A 126 -14.69 -5.84 -3.69
CA LEU A 126 -15.03 -4.46 -4.01
C LEU A 126 -16.56 -4.31 -4.07
N SER A 127 -17.07 -3.24 -3.49
CA SER A 127 -18.48 -2.88 -3.63
C SER A 127 -18.66 -1.93 -4.80
N TYR A 128 -19.46 -2.32 -5.79
CA TYR A 128 -19.89 -1.46 -6.90
C TYR A 128 -21.42 -1.38 -6.89
N GLY A 129 -21.95 -0.32 -6.33
CA GLY A 129 -23.37 -0.22 -6.02
C GLY A 129 -23.80 -1.36 -5.07
N LYS A 130 -24.78 -2.17 -5.50
CA LYS A 130 -25.24 -3.35 -4.75
C LYS A 130 -24.44 -4.63 -5.03
N ARG A 131 -23.51 -4.61 -6.00
CA ARG A 131 -22.72 -5.79 -6.39
C ARG A 131 -21.43 -5.87 -5.59
N LYS A 132 -21.04 -7.09 -5.23
CA LYS A 132 -19.74 -7.41 -4.65
C LYS A 132 -18.89 -8.13 -5.69
N ILE A 133 -17.75 -7.59 -6.00
CA ILE A 133 -16.79 -8.12 -6.99
C ILE A 133 -15.64 -8.73 -6.22
N PRO A 134 -15.27 -10.01 -6.40
CA PRO A 134 -14.11 -10.59 -5.78
C PRO A 134 -12.83 -9.79 -6.12
N LEU A 135 -12.01 -9.55 -5.12
CA LEU A 135 -10.74 -8.84 -5.24
C LEU A 135 -9.63 -9.73 -4.70
N THR A 136 -8.61 -9.98 -5.51
CA THR A 136 -7.35 -10.53 -5.01
C THR A 136 -6.43 -9.37 -4.65
N LEU A 137 -5.85 -9.39 -3.46
CA LEU A 137 -4.95 -8.35 -3.00
C LEU A 137 -3.78 -8.96 -2.25
N SER A 138 -2.56 -8.69 -2.72
CA SER A 138 -1.31 -9.11 -2.10
C SER A 138 -0.50 -7.91 -1.64
N ILE A 139 0.27 -8.09 -0.59
CA ILE A 139 1.08 -7.05 0.05
C ILE A 139 2.46 -7.62 0.31
N ASN A 140 3.45 -6.81 0.04
CA ASN A 140 4.84 -7.08 0.40
C ASN A 140 5.43 -5.82 1.01
N THR A 141 5.77 -5.86 2.31
CA THR A 141 6.33 -4.72 3.03
C THR A 141 7.72 -5.09 3.51
N VAL A 142 8.71 -4.27 3.19
CA VAL A 142 10.07 -4.36 3.70
C VAL A 142 10.26 -3.28 4.75
N TYR A 143 10.92 -3.66 5.85
CA TYR A 143 11.19 -2.76 6.95
C TYR A 143 12.69 -2.52 7.09
N THR A 144 13.04 -1.32 7.53
CA THR A 144 14.40 -0.93 7.87
C THR A 144 14.47 -0.45 9.33
N ASN A 145 15.67 -0.47 9.89
CA ASN A 145 15.91 0.14 11.20
C ASN A 145 16.55 1.51 11.00
N ARG A 146 15.90 2.53 11.52
CA ARG A 146 16.49 3.87 11.62
C ARG A 146 16.44 4.34 13.07
N ARG A 147 17.60 4.66 13.63
CA ARG A 147 17.71 5.19 15.00
C ARG A 147 17.03 4.31 16.05
N GLY A 148 17.10 2.99 15.91
CA GLY A 148 16.46 2.05 16.82
C GLY A 148 14.96 1.83 16.62
N PHE A 149 14.35 2.44 15.59
CA PHE A 149 12.94 2.25 15.26
C PHE A 149 12.78 1.46 13.98
N THR A 150 11.81 0.54 13.98
CA THR A 150 11.39 -0.18 12.77
C THR A 150 10.50 0.72 11.94
N GLU A 151 10.91 1.01 10.71
CA GLU A 151 10.19 1.85 9.76
C GLU A 151 9.95 1.11 8.45
N ILE A 152 8.89 1.47 7.73
CA ILE A 152 8.68 0.96 6.38
C ILE A 152 9.76 1.55 5.48
N GLU A 153 10.52 0.68 4.81
CA GLU A 153 11.44 1.01 3.74
C GLU A 153 10.70 1.08 2.40
N SER A 154 9.95 0.02 2.10
CA SER A 154 9.10 -0.05 0.93
C SER A 154 7.88 -0.92 1.17
N GLU A 155 6.81 -0.62 0.43
CA GLU A 155 5.61 -1.44 0.41
C GLU A 155 5.09 -1.55 -1.02
N GLU A 156 4.86 -2.78 -1.45
CA GLU A 156 4.18 -3.10 -2.70
C GLU A 156 2.82 -3.72 -2.40
N LEU A 157 1.80 -3.17 -3.05
CA LEU A 157 0.46 -3.71 -3.07
C LEU A 157 0.11 -4.05 -4.50
N SER A 158 -0.32 -5.29 -4.73
CA SER A 158 -0.80 -5.74 -6.03
C SER A 158 -2.14 -6.44 -5.88
N GLY A 159 -3.05 -6.17 -6.81
CA GLY A 159 -4.36 -6.77 -6.80
C GLY A 159 -4.97 -6.88 -8.19
N ASN A 160 -5.95 -7.75 -8.31
CA ASN A 160 -6.74 -7.85 -9.52
C ASN A 160 -8.21 -8.12 -9.20
N TYR A 161 -9.06 -7.68 -10.10
CA TYR A 161 -10.48 -7.98 -10.09
C TYR A 161 -11.04 -7.92 -11.51
N ARG A 162 -12.16 -8.59 -11.76
CA ARG A 162 -12.84 -8.56 -13.06
C ARG A 162 -14.09 -7.68 -13.01
N HIS A 163 -14.16 -6.70 -13.88
CA HIS A 163 -15.29 -5.78 -13.99
C HIS A 163 -15.71 -5.58 -15.46
N LEU A 164 -17.01 -5.74 -15.75
CA LEU A 164 -17.56 -5.59 -17.11
C LEU A 164 -16.81 -6.39 -18.18
N GLY A 165 -16.40 -7.62 -17.84
CA GLY A 165 -15.67 -8.51 -18.76
C GLY A 165 -14.18 -8.20 -18.90
N LYS A 166 -13.66 -7.15 -18.28
CA LYS A 166 -12.24 -6.76 -18.30
C LYS A 166 -11.54 -7.15 -17.01
N ASP A 167 -10.30 -7.63 -17.13
CA ASP A 167 -9.43 -7.86 -15.99
C ASP A 167 -8.68 -6.57 -15.65
N ILE A 168 -8.80 -6.14 -14.40
CA ILE A 168 -8.25 -4.89 -13.91
C ILE A 168 -7.17 -5.22 -12.91
N VAL A 169 -5.97 -4.71 -13.16
CA VAL A 169 -4.80 -4.86 -12.30
C VAL A 169 -4.58 -3.55 -11.55
N ILE A 170 -4.40 -3.66 -10.25
CA ILE A 170 -4.01 -2.57 -9.36
C ILE A 170 -2.59 -2.84 -8.91
N LYS A 171 -1.71 -1.87 -9.07
CA LYS A 171 -0.38 -1.90 -8.48
C LYS A 171 -0.10 -0.57 -7.80
N ALA A 172 0.39 -0.63 -6.57
CA ALA A 172 0.80 0.55 -5.85
C ALA A 172 2.11 0.28 -5.11
N LEU A 173 3.01 1.23 -5.13
CA LEU A 173 4.33 1.18 -4.53
C LEU A 173 4.51 2.39 -3.62
N ILE A 174 5.02 2.16 -2.44
CA ILE A 174 5.43 3.19 -1.48
C ILE A 174 6.92 2.98 -1.19
N TYR A 175 7.66 4.06 -1.20
CA TYR A 175 9.08 4.06 -0.84
C TYR A 175 9.37 5.14 0.19
N ASN A 176 10.20 4.81 1.16
CA ASN A 176 10.74 5.77 2.09
C ASN A 176 12.00 6.40 1.48
N VAL A 177 11.89 7.65 1.05
CA VAL A 177 12.99 8.38 0.39
C VAL A 177 13.85 9.18 1.38
N GLY A 178 13.65 9.03 2.66
CA GLY A 178 14.47 9.64 3.71
C GLY A 178 13.73 10.65 4.59
N GLU A 179 14.48 11.33 5.44
CA GLU A 179 13.96 12.20 6.50
C GLU A 179 13.88 13.68 6.13
N LYS A 180 14.03 14.06 4.86
CA LYS A 180 13.93 15.46 4.47
C LYS A 180 12.57 16.02 4.88
N LYS A 181 12.58 16.91 5.85
CA LYS A 181 11.38 17.61 6.28
C LYS A 181 11.01 18.64 5.22
N ILE A 182 10.07 18.27 4.36
CA ILE A 182 9.51 19.19 3.37
C ILE A 182 8.34 19.91 4.03
N GLU A 183 8.20 21.21 3.78
CA GLU A 183 7.16 22.02 4.38
C GLU A 183 5.75 21.43 4.16
N ARG A 184 4.94 21.51 5.18
CA ARG A 184 3.64 20.87 5.29
C ARG A 184 2.60 21.67 4.52
N LYS A 185 2.16 21.21 3.35
CA LYS A 185 1.12 21.90 2.56
C LYS A 185 -0.31 21.47 2.90
N LYS A 186 -0.59 20.18 3.06
CA LYS A 186 -1.95 19.69 3.34
C LYS A 186 -1.92 18.33 4.05
N ARG A 187 -2.83 18.11 5.01
CA ARG A 187 -2.98 16.82 5.69
C ARG A 187 -4.04 16.00 4.98
N ILE A 188 -3.68 14.80 4.54
CA ILE A 188 -4.64 13.85 3.95
C ILE A 188 -5.40 13.16 5.08
N LYS A 189 -6.72 13.18 5.01
CA LYS A 189 -7.58 12.29 5.80
C LYS A 189 -7.93 11.08 4.95
N TYR A 190 -8.12 9.92 5.57
CA TYR A 190 -8.33 8.62 4.91
C TYR A 190 -9.54 8.55 3.96
N ASN A 191 -10.48 9.47 4.06
CA ASN A 191 -11.71 9.52 3.26
C ASN A 191 -11.70 10.54 2.13
N TYR A 192 -10.56 11.19 1.86
CA TYR A 192 -10.46 12.11 0.73
C TYR A 192 -10.18 11.37 -0.59
N ASN A 193 -10.84 11.80 -1.65
CA ASN A 193 -10.52 11.41 -3.01
C ASN A 193 -9.20 12.05 -3.42
N LEU A 194 -8.13 11.24 -3.46
CA LEU A 194 -6.78 11.71 -3.76
C LEU A 194 -6.68 12.33 -5.17
N LYS A 195 -7.46 11.81 -6.13
CA LYS A 195 -7.53 12.36 -7.49
C LYS A 195 -8.01 13.80 -7.48
N GLU A 196 -9.10 14.10 -6.77
CA GLU A 196 -9.64 15.48 -6.66
C GLU A 196 -8.62 16.42 -6.04
N ILE A 197 -7.94 15.96 -4.99
CA ILE A 197 -6.91 16.74 -4.31
C ILE A 197 -5.76 17.05 -5.26
N ILE A 198 -5.24 16.03 -5.97
CA ILE A 198 -4.14 16.21 -6.92
C ILE A 198 -4.55 17.11 -8.09
N SER A 199 -5.76 16.91 -8.63
CA SER A 199 -6.26 17.73 -9.75
C SER A 199 -6.41 19.22 -9.39
N SER A 200 -6.52 19.56 -8.11
CA SER A 200 -6.54 20.94 -7.62
C SER A 200 -5.15 21.53 -7.35
N MET A 201 -4.08 20.76 -7.50
CA MET A 201 -2.70 21.22 -7.31
C MET A 201 -2.09 21.68 -8.64
N ASN A 202 -1.14 22.61 -8.57
CA ASN A 202 -0.34 22.96 -9.73
C ASN A 202 0.72 21.88 -9.98
N TYR A 203 0.94 21.55 -11.24
CA TYR A 203 2.03 20.67 -11.65
C TYR A 203 3.37 21.41 -11.55
N ASP A 204 4.31 20.84 -10.81
CA ASP A 204 5.66 21.37 -10.65
C ASP A 204 6.67 20.41 -11.30
N SER A 205 7.04 20.68 -12.54
CA SER A 205 7.99 19.86 -13.30
C SER A 205 9.39 19.88 -12.68
N ASN A 206 9.79 20.98 -12.03
CA ASN A 206 11.08 21.06 -11.37
C ASN A 206 11.13 20.17 -10.14
N PHE A 207 10.05 20.15 -9.35
CA PHE A 207 9.92 19.24 -8.23
C PHE A 207 10.13 17.79 -8.67
N TRP A 208 9.42 17.33 -9.71
CA TRP A 208 9.47 15.95 -10.16
C TRP A 208 10.83 15.56 -10.78
N ARG A 209 11.55 16.48 -11.37
CA ARG A 209 12.93 16.27 -11.85
C ARG A 209 13.94 16.16 -10.71
N GLN A 210 13.77 16.95 -9.65
CA GLN A 210 14.69 16.97 -8.51
C GLN A 210 14.47 15.81 -7.52
N HIS A 211 13.27 15.21 -7.50
CA HIS A 211 12.87 14.13 -6.58
C HIS A 211 12.70 12.81 -7.35
N ASN A 212 13.77 12.34 -7.95
CA ASN A 212 13.81 11.08 -8.69
C ASN A 212 14.55 9.98 -7.92
N GLU A 213 14.35 9.95 -6.58
CA GLU A 213 15.00 8.98 -5.69
C GLU A 213 14.48 7.56 -5.89
N VAL A 214 13.26 7.43 -6.39
CA VAL A 214 12.64 6.13 -6.67
C VAL A 214 13.09 5.63 -8.04
N ARG A 215 13.82 4.52 -8.08
CA ARG A 215 14.15 3.85 -9.34
C ARG A 215 12.88 3.30 -9.98
N LYS A 216 12.47 3.94 -11.05
CA LYS A 216 11.37 3.47 -11.88
C LYS A 216 11.87 2.41 -12.86
N THR A 217 11.02 1.44 -13.16
CA THR A 217 11.32 0.49 -14.24
C THR A 217 11.38 1.21 -15.59
N PRO A 218 12.09 0.66 -16.60
CA PRO A 218 12.09 1.25 -17.94
C PRO A 218 10.71 1.46 -18.53
N LEU A 219 9.76 0.58 -18.22
CA LEU A 219 8.37 0.70 -18.65
C LEU A 219 7.66 1.89 -17.97
N GLU A 220 7.84 2.06 -16.66
CA GLU A 220 7.27 3.19 -15.91
C GLU A 220 7.81 4.52 -16.42
N ASN A 221 9.11 4.60 -16.70
CA ASN A 221 9.71 5.81 -17.28
C ASN A 221 9.09 6.14 -18.65
N LYS A 222 8.98 5.16 -19.56
CA LYS A 222 8.33 5.36 -20.86
C LYS A 222 6.88 5.85 -20.73
N VAL A 223 6.12 5.31 -19.77
CA VAL A 223 4.75 5.75 -19.51
C VAL A 223 4.71 7.19 -19.02
N ILE A 224 5.60 7.58 -18.12
CA ILE A 224 5.68 8.93 -17.61
C ILE A 224 6.08 9.92 -18.71
N GLU A 225 7.11 9.61 -19.48
CA GLU A 225 7.54 10.43 -20.63
C GLU A 225 6.40 10.61 -21.67
N LEU A 226 5.66 9.55 -21.94
CA LEU A 226 4.48 9.62 -22.81
C LEU A 226 3.41 10.55 -22.24
N PHE A 227 3.15 10.50 -20.93
CA PHE A 227 2.16 11.36 -20.29
C PHE A 227 2.62 12.82 -20.25
N GLU A 228 3.91 13.09 -20.02
CA GLU A 228 4.48 14.42 -20.04
C GLU A 228 4.47 15.02 -21.46
N SER A 229 4.90 14.25 -22.47
CA SER A 229 4.93 14.71 -23.87
C SER A 229 3.55 15.03 -24.44
N LYS A 230 2.50 14.37 -23.93
CA LYS A 230 1.11 14.60 -24.33
C LYS A 230 0.35 15.59 -23.43
N ASN A 231 0.99 16.16 -22.43
CA ASN A 231 0.37 17.03 -21.41
C ASN A 231 -0.89 16.43 -20.79
N VAL A 232 -0.90 15.13 -20.53
CA VAL A 232 -2.10 14.44 -19.99
C VAL A 232 -2.13 14.33 -18.46
N PHE A 233 -1.12 14.80 -17.75
CA PHE A 233 -1.25 14.98 -16.31
C PHE A 233 -2.29 16.07 -16.02
N THR A 234 -3.29 15.75 -15.23
CA THR A 234 -4.48 16.61 -15.01
C THR A 234 -4.19 17.96 -14.38
N ASN A 235 -3.03 18.12 -13.79
CA ASN A 235 -2.58 19.35 -13.14
C ASN A 235 -1.46 20.10 -13.91
N MET A 236 -1.23 19.77 -15.18
CA MET A 236 -0.30 20.46 -16.09
C MET A 236 -0.98 21.64 -16.83
N ARG A 237 -1.86 22.38 -16.22
CA ARG A 237 -2.50 23.56 -16.80
C ARG A 237 -1.65 24.81 -16.67
#